data_5e1783ab977813a084a6524ac078b72b
#
_entry.id   5e1783ab977813a084a6524ac078b72b
#
_cell.length_a   1.000
_cell.length_b   1.000
_cell.length_c   1.000
_cell.angle_alpha   90.00
_cell.angle_beta   90.00
_cell.angle_gamma   90.00
#
_symmetry.space_group_name_H-M   'P 1'
#
loop_
_entity.id
_entity.type
_entity.pdbx_description
1 polymer ?
#
loop_
_entity_poly.entity_id
_entity_poly.type
_entity_poly.pdbx_seq_one_letter_code
_entity_poly.pdbx_strand_id
1 'polypeptide(L)'
;MRYLYYSIWLSIAIGLMCIISVARAAEWNEKPVMCADHNETFIEIVEKGQQLVWTSVQFTKVKEPGGYRKEPELLTFALYVNPDTRTYTALEYHPKYLTYCITSWGADLLFNDELDSNTYYQPNRDVFK
;
A
#
# COMPACT_ATOMS: atom_id res chain seq x y z
N MET A 1 -39.35 -6.52 -43.28
CA MET A 1 -39.45 -7.08 -41.91
C MET A 1 -38.16 -7.77 -41.43
N ARG A 2 -37.45 -8.54 -42.24
CA ARG A 2 -36.21 -9.23 -41.80
C ARG A 2 -35.11 -8.27 -41.31
N TYR A 3 -34.90 -7.14 -41.93
CA TYR A 3 -33.88 -6.16 -41.54
C TYR A 3 -34.14 -5.48 -40.17
N LEU A 4 -35.41 -5.34 -39.82
CA LEU A 4 -35.80 -4.74 -38.52
C LEU A 4 -35.42 -5.68 -37.36
N TYR A 5 -35.58 -6.97 -37.53
CA TYR A 5 -35.16 -7.96 -36.51
C TYR A 5 -33.64 -7.98 -36.30
N TYR A 6 -32.86 -7.90 -37.37
CA TYR A 6 -31.41 -7.87 -37.26
C TYR A 6 -30.88 -6.62 -36.54
N SER A 7 -31.50 -5.46 -36.79
CA SER A 7 -31.09 -4.23 -36.11
C SER A 7 -31.42 -4.24 -34.63
N ILE A 8 -32.54 -4.82 -34.23
CA ILE A 8 -32.91 -4.96 -32.82
C ILE A 8 -31.95 -5.91 -32.07
N TRP A 9 -31.64 -7.06 -32.67
CA TRP A 9 -30.70 -8.01 -32.07
C TRP A 9 -29.29 -7.47 -31.97
N LEU A 10 -28.82 -6.72 -32.96
CA LEU A 10 -27.55 -6.07 -32.96
C LEU A 10 -27.45 -5.01 -31.85
N SER A 11 -28.50 -4.21 -31.67
CA SER A 11 -28.55 -3.20 -30.60
C SER A 11 -28.55 -3.82 -29.21
N ILE A 12 -29.25 -4.95 -29.03
CA ILE A 12 -29.24 -5.69 -27.76
C ILE A 12 -27.85 -6.28 -27.48
N ALA A 13 -27.19 -6.85 -28.47
CA ALA A 13 -25.84 -7.42 -28.33
C ALA A 13 -24.81 -6.35 -27.99
N ILE A 14 -24.85 -5.19 -28.61
CA ILE A 14 -23.97 -4.05 -28.29
C ILE A 14 -24.27 -3.52 -26.90
N GLY A 15 -25.54 -3.40 -26.51
CA GLY A 15 -25.94 -3.00 -25.17
C GLY A 15 -25.43 -3.97 -24.08
N LEU A 16 -25.52 -5.28 -24.34
CA LEU A 16 -24.97 -6.29 -23.40
C LEU A 16 -23.45 -6.23 -23.31
N MET A 17 -22.73 -6.00 -24.40
CA MET A 17 -21.25 -5.84 -24.34
C MET A 17 -20.83 -4.61 -23.58
N CYS A 18 -21.58 -3.52 -23.59
CA CYS A 18 -21.28 -2.33 -22.79
C CYS A 18 -21.48 -2.55 -21.27
N ILE A 19 -22.34 -3.48 -20.88
CA ILE A 19 -22.57 -3.78 -19.45
C ILE A 19 -21.46 -4.66 -18.85
N ILE A 20 -20.72 -5.40 -19.68
CA ILE A 20 -19.64 -6.30 -19.24
C ILE A 20 -18.32 -5.54 -18.99
N SER A 21 -18.18 -4.31 -19.41
CA SER A 21 -17.10 -3.43 -18.96
C SER A 21 -17.35 -2.99 -17.51
N VAL A 22 -17.43 -3.98 -16.62
CA VAL A 22 -17.40 -3.73 -15.18
C VAL A 22 -16.05 -3.06 -14.92
N ALA A 23 -16.09 -1.77 -14.62
CA ALA A 23 -14.95 -1.09 -14.07
C ALA A 23 -14.49 -1.93 -12.86
N ARG A 24 -13.35 -2.61 -12.98
CA ARG A 24 -12.77 -3.31 -11.84
C ARG A 24 -12.45 -2.22 -10.84
N ALA A 25 -13.32 -2.05 -9.86
CA ALA A 25 -13.03 -1.22 -8.71
C ALA A 25 -11.73 -1.75 -8.12
N ALA A 26 -10.81 -0.84 -7.77
CA ALA A 26 -9.58 -1.22 -7.12
C ALA A 26 -9.91 -2.11 -5.93
N GLU A 27 -9.42 -3.33 -5.94
CA GLU A 27 -9.64 -4.28 -4.86
C GLU A 27 -8.60 -4.02 -3.77
N TRP A 28 -9.04 -3.89 -2.54
CA TRP A 28 -8.14 -3.77 -1.40
C TRP A 28 -7.49 -5.13 -1.15
N ASN A 29 -6.21 -5.23 -1.51
CA ASN A 29 -5.40 -6.38 -1.17
C ASN A 29 -4.88 -6.23 0.27
N GLU A 30 -5.06 -7.27 1.07
CA GLU A 30 -4.49 -7.36 2.40
C GLU A 30 -2.97 -7.58 2.25
N LYS A 31 -2.17 -6.62 2.72
CA LYS A 31 -0.72 -6.78 2.77
C LYS A 31 -0.35 -7.40 4.11
N PRO A 32 0.35 -8.54 4.14
CA PRO A 32 0.83 -9.10 5.39
C PRO A 32 1.82 -8.13 6.05
N VAL A 33 1.65 -7.88 7.34
CA VAL A 33 2.55 -7.09 8.15
C VAL A 33 3.12 -7.96 9.26
N MET A 34 4.37 -7.72 9.63
CA MET A 34 5.03 -8.40 10.72
C MET A 34 4.96 -7.52 11.96
N CYS A 35 4.30 -8.00 12.99
CA CYS A 35 4.13 -7.28 14.24
C CYS A 35 4.91 -7.98 15.36
N ALA A 36 5.64 -7.21 16.12
CA ALA A 36 6.44 -7.68 17.26
C ALA A 36 6.38 -6.69 18.41
N ASP A 37 6.94 -7.04 19.54
CA ASP A 37 7.12 -6.12 20.66
C ASP A 37 8.21 -5.07 20.36
N HIS A 38 8.35 -4.11 21.29
CA HIS A 38 9.33 -3.05 21.16
C HIS A 38 10.76 -3.59 21.01
N ASN A 39 11.15 -4.51 21.85
CA ASN A 39 12.55 -4.96 21.90
C ASN A 39 12.92 -5.67 20.61
N GLU A 40 12.09 -6.57 20.16
CA GLU A 40 12.31 -7.36 18.94
C GLU A 40 12.40 -6.48 17.70
N THR A 41 11.48 -5.51 17.58
CA THR A 41 11.45 -4.58 16.45
C THR A 41 12.65 -3.64 16.43
N PHE A 42 13.02 -3.07 17.58
CA PHE A 42 14.07 -2.04 17.62
C PHE A 42 15.48 -2.62 17.62
N ILE A 43 15.71 -3.85 18.06
CA ILE A 43 17.00 -4.53 17.88
C ILE A 43 17.35 -4.56 16.38
N GLU A 44 16.44 -4.94 15.54
CA GLU A 44 16.68 -5.04 14.09
C GLU A 44 16.96 -3.68 13.46
N ILE A 45 16.23 -2.64 13.86
CA ILE A 45 16.43 -1.26 13.37
C ILE A 45 17.82 -0.73 13.79
N VAL A 46 18.22 -0.97 15.04
CA VAL A 46 19.52 -0.54 15.55
C VAL A 46 20.66 -1.31 14.88
N GLU A 47 20.53 -2.62 14.72
CA GLU A 47 21.56 -3.44 14.04
C GLU A 47 21.78 -3.00 12.59
N LYS A 48 20.72 -2.54 11.90
CA LYS A 48 20.81 -1.96 10.56
C LYS A 48 21.34 -0.52 10.55
N GLY A 49 21.63 0.08 11.70
CA GLY A 49 22.10 1.46 11.83
C GLY A 49 21.08 2.50 11.35
N GLN A 50 19.80 2.15 11.37
CA GLN A 50 18.73 3.03 10.92
C GLN A 50 18.33 4.03 12.00
N GLN A 51 18.06 5.26 11.61
CA GLN A 51 17.66 6.37 12.47
C GLN A 51 16.26 6.84 12.09
N LEU A 52 15.50 7.32 13.08
CA LEU A 52 14.19 7.92 12.82
C LEU A 52 14.34 9.18 11.98
N VAL A 53 13.70 9.18 10.82
CA VAL A 53 13.74 10.31 9.88
C VAL A 53 12.41 11.03 9.84
N TRP A 54 11.32 10.31 9.97
CA TRP A 54 9.99 10.88 9.88
C TRP A 54 8.98 10.11 10.73
N THR A 55 8.03 10.85 11.29
CA THR A 55 6.89 10.28 12.01
C THR A 55 5.63 11.08 11.69
N SER A 56 4.51 10.39 11.66
CA SER A 56 3.20 10.99 11.48
C SER A 56 2.12 10.20 12.20
N VAL A 57 0.96 10.83 12.36
CA VAL A 57 -0.24 10.13 12.80
C VAL A 57 -1.06 9.82 11.56
N GLN A 58 -1.49 8.59 11.41
CA GLN A 58 -2.31 8.14 10.30
C GLN A 58 -3.64 7.56 10.76
N PHE A 59 -4.62 7.65 9.87
CA PHE A 59 -5.93 7.02 10.07
C PHE A 59 -5.96 5.68 9.35
N THR A 60 -6.21 4.62 10.08
CA THR A 60 -6.27 3.26 9.52
C THR A 60 -7.63 2.63 9.77
N LYS A 61 -8.19 1.98 8.76
CA LYS A 61 -9.37 1.14 8.93
C LYS A 61 -8.95 -0.23 9.42
N VAL A 62 -9.42 -0.57 10.60
CA VAL A 62 -9.16 -1.89 11.20
C VAL A 62 -10.27 -2.85 10.81
N LYS A 63 -9.88 -4.04 10.32
CA LYS A 63 -10.79 -5.15 10.04
C LYS A 63 -10.95 -5.98 11.31
N GLU A 64 -12.19 -6.22 11.67
CA GLU A 64 -12.58 -7.08 12.81
C GLU A 64 -13.44 -8.25 12.30
N PRO A 65 -13.63 -9.30 13.12
CA PRO A 65 -14.63 -10.31 12.80
C PRO A 65 -16.00 -9.66 12.65
N GLY A 66 -16.54 -9.66 11.44
CA GLY A 66 -17.81 -8.99 11.11
C GLY A 66 -17.69 -7.75 10.23
N GLY A 67 -16.47 -7.35 9.84
CA GLY A 67 -16.24 -6.27 8.89
C GLY A 67 -15.28 -5.18 9.37
N TYR A 68 -15.24 -4.08 8.66
CA TYR A 68 -14.41 -2.94 9.05
C TYR A 68 -15.10 -2.11 10.13
N ARG A 69 -14.32 -1.61 11.08
CA ARG A 69 -14.82 -0.62 12.05
C ARG A 69 -15.35 0.62 11.33
N LYS A 70 -16.40 1.22 11.88
CA LYS A 70 -16.95 2.48 11.37
C LYS A 70 -16.00 3.64 11.58
N GLU A 71 -15.32 3.67 12.72
CA GLU A 71 -14.37 4.70 13.09
C GLU A 71 -12.95 4.23 12.78
N PRO A 72 -12.12 5.08 12.13
CA PRO A 72 -10.72 4.77 11.90
C PRO A 72 -9.95 4.78 13.22
N GLU A 73 -8.94 3.93 13.33
CA GLU A 73 -7.98 3.96 14.43
C GLU A 73 -6.84 4.91 14.10
N LEU A 74 -6.40 5.66 15.11
CA LEU A 74 -5.24 6.53 15.00
C LEU A 74 -3.99 5.72 15.35
N LEU A 75 -3.09 5.60 14.41
CA LEU A 75 -1.81 4.93 14.58
C LEU A 75 -0.67 5.91 14.39
N THR A 76 0.43 5.67 15.07
CA THR A 76 1.67 6.39 14.79
C THR A 76 2.46 5.64 13.75
N PHE A 77 2.76 6.31 12.64
CA PHE A 77 3.66 5.83 11.61
C PHE A 77 5.06 6.40 11.83
N ALA A 78 6.09 5.59 11.63
CA ALA A 78 7.47 6.01 11.72
C ALA A 78 8.31 5.41 10.58
N LEU A 79 9.20 6.24 10.03
CA LEU A 79 10.16 5.84 9.01
C LEU A 79 11.57 5.94 9.57
N TYR A 80 12.26 4.82 9.58
CA TYR A 80 13.67 4.70 9.94
C TYR A 80 14.52 4.47 8.70
N VAL A 81 15.63 5.17 8.60
CA VAL A 81 16.51 5.13 7.42
C VAL A 81 17.97 5.10 7.89
N ASN A 82 18.76 4.28 7.22
CA ASN A 82 20.22 4.39 7.28
C ASN A 82 20.69 5.20 6.06
N PRO A 83 21.24 6.41 6.26
CA PRO A 83 21.64 7.29 5.15
C PRO A 83 22.81 6.73 4.32
N ASP A 84 23.67 5.91 4.94
CA ASP A 84 24.85 5.36 4.27
C ASP A 84 24.50 4.16 3.39
N THR A 85 23.72 3.24 3.92
CA THR A 85 23.31 2.02 3.19
C THR A 85 22.02 2.18 2.41
N ARG A 86 21.29 3.28 2.62
CA ARG A 86 19.98 3.59 2.02
C ARG A 86 18.92 2.53 2.30
N THR A 87 19.12 1.75 3.36
CA THR A 87 18.10 0.83 3.85
C THR A 87 17.07 1.57 4.69
N TYR A 88 15.84 1.13 4.62
CA TYR A 88 14.75 1.73 5.39
C TYR A 88 13.82 0.70 5.99
N THR A 89 13.17 1.10 7.08
CA THR A 89 12.08 0.37 7.71
C THR A 89 10.94 1.34 8.06
N ALA A 90 9.76 1.06 7.55
CA ALA A 90 8.55 1.78 7.90
C ALA A 90 7.70 0.93 8.84
N LEU A 91 7.27 1.52 9.92
CA LEU A 91 6.48 0.81 10.92
C LEU A 91 5.29 1.63 11.42
N GLU A 92 4.31 0.92 11.94
CA GLU A 92 3.14 1.43 12.62
C GLU A 92 3.13 0.98 14.07
N TYR A 93 2.88 1.91 14.99
CA TYR A 93 2.65 1.58 16.38
C TYR A 93 1.17 1.45 16.67
N HIS A 94 0.79 0.30 17.21
CA HIS A 94 -0.57 -0.04 17.62
C HIS A 94 -0.70 0.06 19.14
N PRO A 95 -1.16 1.20 19.68
CA PRO A 95 -1.17 1.44 21.13
C PRO A 95 -2.08 0.47 21.88
N LYS A 96 -3.16 0.01 21.26
CA LYS A 96 -4.09 -0.95 21.85
C LYS A 96 -3.46 -2.30 22.19
N TYR A 97 -2.48 -2.71 21.37
CA TYR A 97 -1.81 -4.01 21.53
C TYR A 97 -0.37 -3.89 22.00
N LEU A 98 0.13 -2.66 22.17
CA LEU A 98 1.52 -2.34 22.49
C LEU A 98 2.51 -3.01 21.54
N THR A 99 2.15 -3.12 20.27
CA THR A 99 2.93 -3.76 19.21
C THR A 99 3.34 -2.78 18.13
N TYR A 100 4.46 -3.08 17.52
CA TYR A 100 5.00 -2.38 16.35
C TYR A 100 4.88 -3.30 15.14
N CYS A 101 4.25 -2.82 14.09
CA CYS A 101 4.03 -3.57 12.86
C CYS A 101 4.91 -2.99 11.74
N ILE A 102 5.84 -3.78 11.23
CA ILE A 102 6.64 -3.40 10.07
C ILE A 102 5.76 -3.52 8.84
N THR A 103 5.47 -2.38 8.22
CA THR A 103 4.59 -2.28 7.05
C THR A 103 5.35 -2.31 5.73
N SER A 104 6.62 -1.87 5.78
CA SER A 104 7.50 -1.88 4.62
C SER A 104 8.97 -1.82 5.04
N TRP A 105 9.82 -2.45 4.29
CA TRP A 105 11.27 -2.32 4.41
C TRP A 105 11.90 -2.47 3.02
N GLY A 106 13.10 -1.97 2.86
CA GLY A 106 13.79 -2.05 1.59
C GLY A 106 15.18 -1.42 1.61
N ALA A 107 15.71 -1.29 0.42
CA ALA A 107 16.98 -0.64 0.14
C ALA A 107 16.80 0.38 -1.00
N ASP A 108 17.89 1.05 -1.35
CA ASP A 108 17.94 2.02 -2.46
C ASP A 108 16.95 3.19 -2.31
N LEU A 109 16.72 3.62 -1.06
CA LEU A 109 15.91 4.80 -0.79
C LEU A 109 16.56 6.03 -1.43
N LEU A 110 15.80 6.74 -2.27
CA LEU A 110 16.21 8.00 -2.87
C LEU A 110 15.64 9.17 -2.06
N PHE A 111 16.48 10.14 -1.76
CA PHE A 111 16.05 11.39 -1.15
C PHE A 111 15.54 12.37 -2.22
N ASN A 112 14.74 13.34 -1.80
CA ASN A 112 14.05 14.24 -2.75
C ASN A 112 14.99 15.06 -3.65
N ASP A 113 16.18 15.38 -3.19
CA ASP A 113 17.24 16.07 -3.95
C ASP A 113 17.91 15.17 -5.00
N GLU A 114 17.73 13.87 -4.91
CA GLU A 114 18.25 12.88 -5.87
C GLU A 114 17.21 12.47 -6.91
N LEU A 115 15.95 12.88 -6.73
CA LEU A 115 14.85 12.57 -7.63
C LEU A 115 14.83 13.60 -8.77
N ASP A 116 15.10 13.16 -9.97
CA ASP A 116 14.74 13.94 -11.15
C ASP A 116 13.26 13.74 -11.49
N SER A 117 12.71 14.64 -12.30
CA SER A 117 11.30 14.61 -12.70
C SER A 117 10.90 13.34 -13.47
N ASN A 118 11.87 12.60 -14.02
CA ASN A 118 11.64 11.38 -14.76
C ASN A 118 11.61 10.14 -13.83
N THR A 119 12.36 10.18 -12.73
CA THR A 119 12.42 9.07 -11.74
C THR A 119 11.08 8.88 -11.04
N TYR A 120 10.30 9.93 -10.85
CA TYR A 120 9.02 9.89 -10.13
C TYR A 120 7.91 9.11 -10.86
N TYR A 121 7.99 9.00 -12.20
CA TYR A 121 6.91 8.42 -13.02
C TYR A 121 7.26 7.11 -13.71
N GLN A 122 8.50 6.66 -13.57
CA GLN A 122 8.92 5.38 -14.16
C GLN A 122 9.49 4.47 -13.07
N PRO A 123 8.62 3.76 -12.32
CA PRO A 123 9.12 2.64 -11.53
C PRO A 123 9.82 1.70 -12.52
N ASN A 124 11.10 1.46 -12.26
CA ASN A 124 11.91 0.57 -13.08
C ASN A 124 11.21 -0.80 -13.12
N ARG A 125 10.59 -1.12 -14.26
CA ARG A 125 9.82 -2.36 -14.44
C ARG A 125 10.68 -3.62 -14.30
N ASP A 126 11.99 -3.47 -14.29
CA ASP A 126 12.94 -4.58 -14.20
C ASP A 126 13.13 -5.10 -12.77
N VAL A 127 12.66 -4.39 -11.76
CA VAL A 127 12.72 -4.80 -10.35
C VAL A 127 11.67 -5.89 -10.02
N PHE A 128 10.67 -6.08 -10.88
CA PHE A 128 9.56 -7.03 -10.66
C PHE A 128 9.59 -8.25 -11.59
N LYS A 129 10.74 -8.58 -12.15
CA LYS A 129 10.94 -9.82 -12.92
C LYS A 129 11.58 -10.90 -12.09
#